data_6667306aa06a15a7ea33230b47514cfa
#
_entry.id   6667306aa06a15a7ea33230b47514cfa
#
_cell.length_a   1.000
_cell.length_b   1.000
_cell.length_c   1.000
_cell.angle_alpha   90.00
_cell.angle_beta   90.00
_cell.angle_gamma   90.00
#
_symmetry.space_group_name_H-M   'P 1'
#
loop_
_entity.id
_entity.type
_entity.pdbx_description
1 polymer ?
#
loop_
_entity_poly.entity_id
_entity_poly.type
_entity_poly.pdbx_seq_one_letter_code
_entity_poly.pdbx_strand_id
1 'polypeptide(L)'
;MRDSIIVEIDNFLVSSEILTECFSCNYQECGGACCVIGDSGAPLEEEEVPLLKNNYREYREYMVPKGVEEIKRQGFAIKDQDGDLVTPLVGTAECAYAFFEEGGCLCAIERACSLGKCSFKKPISCRLYPIRVTKLSSGMTALNLHRWSLCRGAFAKGKREGIPVYQFLKAPLIDAFGQDLYNALEAAAAQL
;
A
#
# COMPACT_ATOMS: atom_id res chain seq x y z
N MET A 1 -23.92 3.94 10.67
CA MET A 1 -22.83 4.26 9.71
C MET A 1 -22.96 5.75 9.43
N ARG A 2 -21.93 6.55 9.61
CA ARG A 2 -21.94 7.91 9.06
C ARG A 2 -21.78 7.75 7.55
N ASP A 3 -22.63 8.39 6.76
CA ASP A 3 -22.47 8.38 5.32
C ASP A 3 -21.13 9.01 4.98
N SER A 4 -20.30 8.27 4.22
CA SER A 4 -19.03 8.80 3.75
C SER A 4 -19.32 9.90 2.72
N ILE A 5 -18.88 11.11 3.02
CA ILE A 5 -18.97 12.24 2.09
C ILE A 5 -17.78 12.13 1.14
N ILE A 6 -18.00 12.40 -0.14
CA ILE A 6 -16.92 12.52 -1.12
C ILE A 6 -16.54 14.00 -1.24
N VAL A 7 -15.28 14.27 -1.02
CA VAL A 7 -14.66 15.59 -1.22
C VAL A 7 -13.99 15.58 -2.59
N GLU A 8 -14.39 16.48 -3.48
CA GLU A 8 -13.75 16.66 -4.78
C GLU A 8 -12.61 17.67 -4.65
N ILE A 9 -11.41 17.26 -5.09
CA ILE A 9 -10.20 18.08 -5.11
C ILE A 9 -9.57 17.90 -6.48
N ASP A 10 -9.64 18.91 -7.33
CA ASP A 10 -9.18 18.86 -8.73
C ASP A 10 -9.72 17.61 -9.46
N ASN A 11 -8.84 16.69 -9.85
CA ASN A 11 -9.20 15.43 -10.50
C ASN A 11 -9.31 14.25 -9.50
N PHE A 12 -9.41 14.51 -8.20
CA PHE A 12 -9.53 13.49 -7.17
C PHE A 12 -10.91 13.49 -6.50
N LEU A 13 -11.45 12.31 -6.26
CA LEU A 13 -12.61 12.04 -5.42
C LEU A 13 -12.16 11.38 -4.12
N VAL A 14 -12.14 12.12 -3.03
CA VAL A 14 -11.57 11.68 -1.76
C VAL A 14 -12.67 11.36 -0.77
N SER A 15 -12.68 10.12 -0.24
CA SER A 15 -13.54 9.78 0.90
C SER A 15 -13.20 10.63 2.12
N SER A 16 -14.18 11.32 2.72
CA SER A 16 -13.99 12.12 3.92
C SER A 16 -13.41 11.32 5.10
N GLU A 17 -13.58 9.99 5.09
CA GLU A 17 -13.00 9.11 6.09
C GLU A 17 -11.46 9.16 6.10
N ILE A 18 -10.82 9.44 4.95
CA ILE A 18 -9.35 9.61 4.87
C ILE A 18 -8.90 10.82 5.69
N LEU A 19 -9.75 11.85 5.79
CA LEU A 19 -9.50 13.11 6.50
C LEU A 19 -9.83 13.02 7.98
N THR A 20 -10.89 12.26 8.33
CA THR A 20 -11.47 12.25 9.68
C THR A 20 -11.16 11.02 10.50
N GLU A 21 -10.92 9.86 9.86
CA GLU A 21 -10.58 8.62 10.58
C GLU A 21 -9.08 8.58 10.92
N CYS A 22 -8.79 7.99 12.08
CA CYS A 22 -7.41 7.86 12.56
C CYS A 22 -6.84 6.47 12.24
N PHE A 23 -5.57 6.44 11.89
CA PHE A 23 -4.85 5.20 11.57
C PHE A 23 -3.37 5.32 11.94
N SER A 24 -2.82 4.28 12.54
CA SER A 24 -1.38 4.11 12.75
C SER A 24 -1.08 2.62 12.68
N CYS A 25 -0.29 2.18 11.71
CA CYS A 25 -0.02 0.77 11.49
C CYS A 25 0.45 0.09 12.79
N ASN A 26 -0.17 -1.04 13.14
CA ASN A 26 0.14 -1.81 14.33
C ASN A 26 0.67 -3.19 13.93
N TYR A 27 1.89 -3.19 13.37
CA TYR A 27 2.55 -4.41 12.89
C TYR A 27 2.68 -5.48 13.97
N GLN A 28 2.93 -5.07 15.21
CA GLN A 28 3.08 -6.00 16.33
C GLN A 28 1.81 -6.83 16.61
N GLU A 29 0.62 -6.27 16.27
CA GLU A 29 -0.64 -6.98 16.46
C GLU A 29 -1.00 -7.85 15.24
N CYS A 30 -0.77 -7.36 14.01
CA CYS A 30 -1.18 -8.06 12.81
C CYS A 30 -0.08 -8.92 12.15
N GLY A 31 1.20 -8.76 12.56
CA GLY A 31 2.32 -9.51 12.02
C GLY A 31 2.51 -9.38 10.51
N GLY A 32 2.07 -8.25 9.90
CA GLY A 32 2.21 -8.06 8.45
C GLY A 32 1.17 -8.83 7.62
N ALA A 33 0.00 -9.11 8.17
CA ALA A 33 -1.07 -9.89 7.52
C ALA A 33 -1.45 -9.40 6.12
N CYS A 34 -1.29 -8.10 5.82
CA CYS A 34 -1.53 -7.53 4.50
C CYS A 34 -0.60 -8.07 3.40
N CYS A 35 0.51 -8.70 3.74
CA CYS A 35 1.42 -9.36 2.80
C CYS A 35 1.13 -10.87 2.64
N VAL A 36 0.21 -11.42 3.42
CA VAL A 36 -0.09 -12.87 3.47
C VAL A 36 -1.52 -13.17 3.06
N ILE A 37 -2.45 -12.26 3.37
CA ILE A 37 -3.89 -12.49 3.20
C ILE A 37 -4.41 -11.55 2.12
N GLY A 38 -5.09 -12.09 1.12
CA GLY A 38 -5.71 -11.38 0.01
C GLY A 38 -6.03 -12.32 -1.13
N ASP A 39 -6.96 -11.92 -1.99
CA ASP A 39 -7.39 -12.72 -3.15
C ASP A 39 -6.45 -12.53 -4.35
N SER A 40 -5.64 -11.46 -4.33
CA SER A 40 -4.69 -11.09 -5.37
C SER A 40 -3.44 -10.47 -4.76
N GLY A 41 -2.38 -10.30 -5.59
CA GLY A 41 -1.19 -9.54 -5.24
C GLY A 41 -1.47 -8.05 -5.04
N ALA A 42 -0.47 -7.32 -4.56
CA ALA A 42 -0.58 -5.87 -4.44
C ALA A 42 -0.63 -5.21 -5.83
N PRO A 43 -1.58 -4.29 -6.08
CA PRO A 43 -1.63 -3.52 -7.33
C PRO A 43 -0.31 -2.81 -7.64
N LEU A 44 0.05 -2.79 -8.90
CA LEU A 44 1.28 -2.16 -9.41
C LEU A 44 0.94 -1.12 -10.48
N GLU A 45 1.66 -0.03 -10.49
CA GLU A 45 1.74 0.85 -11.65
C GLU A 45 2.73 0.27 -12.68
N GLU A 46 2.52 0.53 -13.97
CA GLU A 46 3.40 -0.01 -15.04
C GLU A 46 4.86 0.42 -14.85
N GLU A 47 5.09 1.63 -14.35
CA GLU A 47 6.40 2.20 -14.07
C GLU A 47 7.12 1.51 -12.91
N GLU A 48 6.42 0.78 -12.06
CA GLU A 48 7.02 0.05 -10.93
C GLU A 48 7.66 -1.27 -11.37
N VAL A 49 7.21 -1.87 -12.48
CA VAL A 49 7.75 -3.15 -12.97
C VAL A 49 9.24 -3.07 -13.33
N PRO A 50 9.71 -2.05 -14.08
CA PRO A 50 11.14 -1.85 -14.28
C PRO A 50 11.90 -1.64 -12.97
N LEU A 51 11.33 -0.93 -11.99
CA LEU A 51 11.96 -0.71 -10.69
C LEU A 51 12.14 -2.01 -9.91
N LEU A 52 11.10 -2.87 -9.89
CA LEU A 52 11.18 -4.21 -9.33
C LEU A 52 12.31 -5.02 -9.97
N LYS A 53 12.36 -5.05 -11.29
CA LYS A 53 13.37 -5.79 -12.05
C LYS A 53 14.80 -5.28 -11.79
N ASN A 54 14.99 -3.97 -11.85
CA ASN A 54 16.32 -3.35 -11.76
C ASN A 54 16.91 -3.47 -10.34
N ASN A 55 16.07 -3.49 -9.31
CA ASN A 55 16.51 -3.64 -7.92
C ASN A 55 16.48 -5.08 -7.41
N TYR A 56 16.14 -6.08 -8.26
CA TYR A 56 15.95 -7.47 -7.85
C TYR A 56 17.18 -8.07 -7.16
N ARG A 57 18.37 -7.74 -7.63
CA ARG A 57 19.62 -8.23 -7.06
C ARG A 57 19.77 -7.85 -5.59
N GLU A 58 19.30 -6.67 -5.23
CA GLU A 58 19.47 -6.05 -3.91
C GLU A 58 18.48 -6.58 -2.85
N TYR A 59 17.26 -6.97 -3.26
CA TYR A 59 16.26 -7.47 -2.32
C TYR A 59 16.06 -8.99 -2.36
N ARG A 60 16.53 -9.69 -3.41
CA ARG A 60 16.37 -11.13 -3.59
C ARG A 60 16.87 -11.95 -2.41
N GLU A 61 17.98 -11.55 -1.80
CA GLU A 61 18.60 -12.27 -0.69
C GLU A 61 17.72 -12.34 0.57
N TYR A 62 16.77 -11.40 0.71
CA TYR A 62 15.81 -11.37 1.82
C TYR A 62 14.54 -12.18 1.54
N MET A 63 14.23 -12.47 0.28
CA MET A 63 13.01 -13.19 -0.10
C MET A 63 13.07 -14.65 0.35
N VAL A 64 11.88 -15.21 0.66
CA VAL A 64 11.80 -16.68 0.84
C VAL A 64 12.13 -17.41 -0.47
N PRO A 65 12.75 -18.60 -0.43
CA PRO A 65 13.14 -19.35 -1.64
C PRO A 65 11.96 -19.56 -2.61
N LYS A 66 10.77 -19.88 -2.10
CA LYS A 66 9.55 -20.03 -2.91
C LYS A 66 9.17 -18.72 -3.64
N GLY A 67 9.31 -17.56 -2.99
CA GLY A 67 9.07 -16.27 -3.64
C GLY A 67 10.04 -16.03 -4.79
N VAL A 68 11.32 -16.37 -4.61
CA VAL A 68 12.34 -16.30 -5.68
C VAL A 68 11.97 -17.22 -6.86
N GLU A 69 11.46 -18.42 -6.59
CA GLU A 69 10.99 -19.36 -7.61
C GLU A 69 9.79 -18.80 -8.38
N GLU A 70 8.84 -18.17 -7.67
CA GLU A 70 7.68 -17.55 -8.29
C GLU A 70 8.06 -16.38 -9.21
N ILE A 71 8.99 -15.52 -8.80
CA ILE A 71 9.51 -14.47 -9.68
C ILE A 71 10.17 -15.03 -10.94
N LYS A 72 10.90 -16.12 -10.82
CA LYS A 72 11.50 -16.80 -12.01
C LYS A 72 10.43 -17.38 -12.92
N ARG A 73 9.34 -17.91 -12.36
CA ARG A 73 8.27 -18.58 -13.10
C ARG A 73 7.30 -17.60 -13.75
N GLN A 74 6.87 -16.55 -13.01
CA GLN A 74 5.79 -15.66 -13.40
C GLN A 74 6.28 -14.27 -13.85
N GLY A 75 7.53 -13.90 -13.54
CA GLY A 75 8.06 -12.56 -13.74
C GLY A 75 7.85 -11.68 -12.50
N PHE A 76 8.15 -10.40 -12.65
CA PHE A 76 8.09 -9.40 -11.56
C PHE A 76 6.68 -8.87 -11.28
N ALA A 77 5.78 -9.05 -12.22
CA ALA A 77 4.37 -8.67 -12.15
C ALA A 77 3.54 -9.64 -12.97
N ILE A 78 2.28 -9.80 -12.60
CA ILE A 78 1.30 -10.61 -13.32
C ILE A 78 0.03 -9.80 -13.52
N LYS A 79 -0.85 -10.26 -14.41
CA LYS A 79 -2.22 -9.77 -14.48
C LYS A 79 -3.12 -10.71 -13.67
N ASP A 80 -3.95 -10.14 -12.83
CA ASP A 80 -4.95 -10.88 -12.08
C ASP A 80 -6.21 -11.19 -12.94
N GLN A 81 -7.26 -11.70 -12.30
CA GLN A 81 -8.50 -12.11 -13.00
C GLN A 81 -9.25 -10.93 -13.62
N ASP A 82 -9.09 -9.74 -13.04
CA ASP A 82 -9.72 -8.49 -13.52
C ASP A 82 -8.84 -7.80 -14.58
N GLY A 83 -7.63 -8.31 -14.82
CA GLY A 83 -6.67 -7.78 -15.78
C GLY A 83 -5.74 -6.72 -15.17
N ASP A 84 -5.83 -6.48 -13.88
CA ASP A 84 -5.00 -5.52 -13.16
C ASP A 84 -3.58 -6.06 -12.97
N LEU A 85 -2.60 -5.15 -13.07
CA LEU A 85 -1.21 -5.49 -12.84
C LEU A 85 -0.94 -5.60 -11.34
N VAL A 86 -0.45 -6.77 -10.89
CA VAL A 86 -0.25 -7.06 -9.46
C VAL A 86 1.06 -7.78 -9.21
N THR A 87 1.51 -7.78 -7.95
CA THR A 87 2.65 -8.60 -7.52
C THR A 87 2.29 -10.09 -7.58
N PRO A 88 3.23 -10.99 -7.97
CA PRO A 88 3.00 -12.43 -7.90
C PRO A 88 2.81 -12.90 -6.44
N LEU A 89 2.07 -14.00 -6.29
CA LEU A 89 1.89 -14.70 -5.01
C LEU A 89 2.64 -16.02 -5.02
N VAL A 90 2.99 -16.52 -3.84
CA VAL A 90 3.43 -17.91 -3.63
C VAL A 90 2.19 -18.79 -3.56
N GLY A 91 1.88 -19.44 -4.67
CA GLY A 91 0.59 -20.16 -4.81
C GLY A 91 -0.59 -19.18 -4.69
N THR A 92 -1.40 -19.35 -3.64
CA THR A 92 -2.55 -18.50 -3.31
C THR A 92 -2.37 -17.83 -1.93
N ALA A 93 -1.14 -17.75 -1.45
CA ALA A 93 -0.81 -17.28 -0.10
C ALA A 93 -0.06 -15.94 -0.13
N GLU A 94 1.13 -15.91 0.44
CA GLU A 94 1.88 -14.66 0.62
C GLU A 94 2.37 -14.05 -0.70
N CYS A 95 2.57 -12.73 -0.69
CA CYS A 95 3.26 -12.00 -1.75
C CYS A 95 4.66 -12.60 -2.01
N ALA A 96 5.05 -12.78 -3.27
CA ALA A 96 6.36 -13.34 -3.63
C ALA A 96 7.55 -12.51 -3.09
N TYR A 97 7.33 -11.23 -2.83
CA TYR A 97 8.34 -10.33 -2.24
C TYR A 97 8.38 -10.36 -0.71
N ALA A 98 7.62 -11.24 -0.08
CA ALA A 98 7.58 -11.37 1.37
C ALA A 98 8.72 -12.22 1.92
N PHE A 99 9.03 -12.02 3.20
CA PHE A 99 9.81 -12.92 4.03
C PHE A 99 9.26 -12.94 5.46
N PHE A 100 9.68 -13.92 6.25
CA PHE A 100 9.18 -14.09 7.61
C PHE A 100 10.33 -13.94 8.61
N GLU A 101 10.12 -13.13 9.63
CA GLU A 101 11.06 -12.89 10.72
C GLU A 101 10.26 -12.67 12.02
N GLU A 102 10.70 -13.28 13.12
CA GLU A 102 10.08 -13.15 14.45
C GLU A 102 8.56 -13.40 14.48
N GLY A 103 8.08 -14.33 13.64
CA GLY A 103 6.67 -14.70 13.55
C GLY A 103 5.79 -13.72 12.76
N GLY A 104 6.37 -12.73 12.11
CA GLY A 104 5.66 -11.79 11.24
C GLY A 104 6.13 -11.85 9.79
N CYS A 105 5.33 -11.28 8.90
CA CYS A 105 5.62 -11.13 7.48
C CYS A 105 6.09 -9.71 7.16
N LEU A 106 7.18 -9.59 6.42
CA LEU A 106 7.81 -8.34 6.05
C LEU A 106 8.04 -8.31 4.52
N CYS A 107 8.32 -7.12 3.99
CA CYS A 107 8.63 -6.93 2.57
C CYS A 107 10.15 -6.92 2.34
N ALA A 108 10.64 -7.81 1.49
CA ALA A 108 12.07 -7.89 1.14
C ALA A 108 12.56 -6.61 0.44
N ILE A 109 11.72 -5.98 -0.37
CA ILE A 109 12.03 -4.71 -1.04
C ILE A 109 12.23 -3.60 0.00
N GLU A 110 11.29 -3.48 0.95
CA GLU A 110 11.36 -2.50 2.03
C GLU A 110 12.57 -2.72 2.93
N ARG A 111 12.93 -3.99 3.20
CA ARG A 111 14.13 -4.36 3.95
C ARG A 111 15.39 -3.88 3.23
N ALA A 112 15.54 -4.17 1.93
CA ALA A 112 16.69 -3.72 1.16
C ALA A 112 16.79 -2.19 1.11
N CYS A 113 15.65 -1.50 0.93
CA CYS A 113 15.61 -0.05 0.94
C CYS A 113 16.00 0.54 2.30
N SER A 114 15.49 0.00 3.40
CA SER A 114 15.82 0.47 4.77
C SER A 114 17.30 0.30 5.12
N LEU A 115 17.97 -0.66 4.47
CA LEU A 115 19.42 -0.88 4.59
C LEU A 115 20.24 -0.05 3.59
N GLY A 116 19.60 0.83 2.82
CA GLY A 116 20.26 1.67 1.82
C GLY A 116 20.77 0.93 0.58
N LYS A 117 20.35 -0.34 0.35
CA LYS A 117 20.79 -1.15 -0.78
C LYS A 117 20.07 -0.81 -2.09
N CYS A 118 18.86 -0.27 -2.03
CA CYS A 118 18.11 0.18 -3.19
C CYS A 118 17.30 1.44 -2.88
N SER A 119 16.92 2.17 -3.92
CA SER A 119 16.09 3.39 -3.79
C SER A 119 14.59 3.10 -3.88
N PHE A 120 14.19 1.96 -4.44
CA PHE A 120 12.78 1.57 -4.54
C PHE A 120 12.28 1.06 -3.20
N LYS A 121 11.36 1.81 -2.59
CA LYS A 121 10.88 1.54 -1.22
C LYS A 121 10.03 0.27 -1.15
N LYS A 122 8.97 0.20 -1.93
CA LYS A 122 8.04 -0.90 -2.22
C LYS A 122 6.90 -0.35 -3.08
N PRO A 123 6.02 -1.18 -3.66
CA PRO A 123 4.89 -0.70 -4.45
C PRO A 123 4.08 0.38 -3.76
N ILE A 124 3.68 1.40 -4.53
CA ILE A 124 2.97 2.56 -3.98
C ILE A 124 1.64 2.17 -3.36
N SER A 125 0.94 1.17 -3.90
CA SER A 125 -0.29 0.64 -3.34
C SER A 125 -0.10 0.09 -1.91
N CYS A 126 1.03 -0.59 -1.65
CA CYS A 126 1.38 -1.07 -0.31
C CYS A 126 1.72 0.07 0.65
N ARG A 127 2.31 1.17 0.14
CA ARG A 127 2.69 2.33 0.93
C ARG A 127 1.50 3.22 1.27
N LEU A 128 0.52 3.30 0.38
CA LEU A 128 -0.71 4.07 0.56
C LEU A 128 -1.76 3.33 1.41
N TYR A 129 -1.58 2.01 1.65
CA TYR A 129 -2.55 1.27 2.44
C TYR A 129 -2.71 1.89 3.85
N PRO A 130 -3.93 2.14 4.34
CA PRO A 130 -5.23 1.61 3.91
C PRO A 130 -6.00 2.43 2.85
N ILE A 131 -5.38 3.39 2.18
CA ILE A 131 -6.01 4.07 1.05
C ILE A 131 -5.96 3.15 -0.17
N ARG A 132 -7.12 2.93 -0.80
CA ARG A 132 -7.26 2.27 -2.10
C ARG A 132 -7.46 3.33 -3.18
N VAL A 133 -6.68 3.22 -4.24
CA VAL A 133 -6.72 4.12 -5.39
C VAL A 133 -7.48 3.43 -6.52
N THR A 134 -8.43 4.11 -7.14
CA THR A 134 -9.17 3.63 -8.30
C THR A 134 -9.18 4.70 -9.38
N LYS A 135 -8.64 4.38 -10.55
CA LYS A 135 -8.72 5.24 -11.74
C LYS A 135 -10.09 5.02 -12.40
N LEU A 136 -10.88 6.07 -12.51
CA LEU A 136 -12.22 6.01 -13.08
C LEU A 136 -12.17 6.27 -14.60
N SER A 137 -13.16 5.73 -15.33
CA SER A 137 -13.30 5.96 -16.78
C SER A 137 -13.52 7.43 -17.16
N SER A 138 -13.96 8.25 -16.20
CA SER A 138 -14.07 9.71 -16.34
C SER A 138 -12.72 10.46 -16.35
N GLY A 139 -11.61 9.77 -16.04
CA GLY A 139 -10.30 10.37 -15.84
C GLY A 139 -10.06 10.85 -14.39
N MET A 140 -11.08 10.77 -13.51
CA MET A 140 -10.93 11.05 -12.09
C MET A 140 -10.20 9.92 -11.36
N THR A 141 -9.54 10.24 -10.27
CA THR A 141 -8.92 9.27 -9.36
C THR A 141 -9.67 9.24 -8.03
N ALA A 142 -10.23 8.10 -7.67
CA ALA A 142 -10.90 7.91 -6.39
C ALA A 142 -9.93 7.41 -5.32
N LEU A 143 -9.93 8.06 -4.17
CA LEU A 143 -9.19 7.67 -2.97
C LEU A 143 -10.20 7.23 -1.91
N ASN A 144 -10.19 5.95 -1.56
CA ASN A 144 -11.13 5.34 -0.63
C ASN A 144 -10.42 4.72 0.57
N LEU A 145 -11.01 4.84 1.76
CA LEU A 145 -10.49 4.17 2.94
C LEU A 145 -10.95 2.71 2.97
N HIS A 146 -9.99 1.79 2.97
CA HIS A 146 -10.28 0.36 3.13
C HIS A 146 -10.29 -0.02 4.61
N ARG A 147 -11.45 -0.46 5.09
CA ARG A 147 -11.64 -0.93 6.47
C ARG A 147 -11.52 -2.45 6.55
N TRP A 148 -10.30 -2.94 6.62
CA TRP A 148 -10.05 -4.37 6.78
C TRP A 148 -10.08 -4.76 8.27
N SER A 149 -10.77 -5.84 8.61
CA SER A 149 -10.88 -6.32 9.99
C SER A 149 -9.51 -6.64 10.62
N LEU A 150 -8.55 -7.08 9.82
CA LEU A 150 -7.16 -7.33 10.23
C LEU A 150 -6.43 -6.06 10.70
N CYS A 151 -6.87 -4.89 10.26
CA CYS A 151 -6.30 -3.61 10.64
C CYS A 151 -7.05 -2.92 11.79
N ARG A 152 -7.96 -3.63 12.48
CA ARG A 152 -8.74 -3.06 13.59
C ARG A 152 -7.85 -2.44 14.67
N GLY A 153 -6.75 -3.11 15.01
CA GLY A 153 -5.77 -2.60 15.98
C GLY A 153 -5.06 -1.33 15.51
N ALA A 154 -4.81 -1.20 14.20
CA ALA A 154 -4.20 0.00 13.63
C ALA A 154 -5.14 1.23 13.71
N PHE A 155 -6.44 1.05 13.45
CA PHE A 155 -7.44 2.12 13.65
C PHE A 155 -7.57 2.49 15.14
N ALA A 156 -7.61 1.51 16.05
CA ALA A 156 -7.64 1.77 17.48
C ALA A 156 -6.38 2.50 17.97
N LYS A 157 -5.20 2.12 17.48
CA LYS A 157 -3.92 2.79 17.78
C LYS A 157 -3.93 4.23 17.26
N GLY A 158 -4.27 4.44 15.99
CA GLY A 158 -4.32 5.78 15.40
C GLY A 158 -5.28 6.70 16.14
N LYS A 159 -6.45 6.18 16.60
CA LYS A 159 -7.39 6.94 17.41
C LYS A 159 -6.81 7.36 18.76
N ARG A 160 -6.03 6.50 19.42
CA ARG A 160 -5.34 6.86 20.67
C ARG A 160 -4.25 7.92 20.46
N GLU A 161 -3.57 7.82 19.32
CA GLU A 161 -2.49 8.75 18.95
C GLU A 161 -3.01 10.06 18.32
N GLY A 162 -4.29 10.11 17.94
CA GLY A 162 -4.90 11.27 17.29
C GLY A 162 -4.36 11.53 15.88
N ILE A 163 -3.91 10.48 15.16
CA ILE A 163 -3.27 10.62 13.85
C ILE A 163 -4.27 10.27 12.74
N PRO A 164 -4.80 11.23 11.98
CA PRO A 164 -5.63 10.97 10.81
C PRO A 164 -4.92 10.17 9.73
N VAL A 165 -5.69 9.40 8.93
CA VAL A 165 -5.14 8.56 7.84
C VAL A 165 -4.24 9.36 6.90
N TYR A 166 -4.69 10.54 6.43
CA TYR A 166 -3.90 11.37 5.52
C TYR A 166 -2.58 11.86 6.13
N GLN A 167 -2.55 12.12 7.43
CA GLN A 167 -1.32 12.53 8.13
C GLN A 167 -0.36 11.35 8.30
N PHE A 168 -0.87 10.16 8.67
CA PHE A 168 -0.07 8.95 8.76
C PHE A 168 0.58 8.62 7.41
N LEU A 169 -0.14 8.86 6.31
CA LEU A 169 0.31 8.57 4.95
C LEU A 169 0.88 9.78 4.20
N LYS A 170 1.30 10.84 4.91
CA LYS A 170 1.83 12.06 4.30
C LYS A 170 2.87 11.79 3.21
N ALA A 171 3.92 11.07 3.55
CA ALA A 171 5.00 10.81 2.60
C ALA A 171 4.56 9.98 1.38
N PRO A 172 3.82 8.85 1.51
CA PRO A 172 3.28 8.15 0.37
C PRO A 172 2.32 8.97 -0.50
N LEU A 173 1.48 9.81 0.09
CA LEU A 173 0.56 10.68 -0.64
C LEU A 173 1.31 11.72 -1.48
N ILE A 174 2.34 12.33 -0.91
CA ILE A 174 3.20 13.29 -1.63
C ILE A 174 3.97 12.57 -2.74
N ASP A 175 4.55 11.40 -2.47
CA ASP A 175 5.30 10.61 -3.45
C ASP A 175 4.41 10.19 -4.65
N ALA A 176 3.14 9.86 -4.39
CA ALA A 176 2.20 9.38 -5.41
C ALA A 176 1.52 10.52 -6.21
N PHE A 177 1.14 11.60 -5.53
CA PHE A 177 0.22 12.58 -6.09
C PHE A 177 0.72 14.03 -5.99
N GLY A 178 1.88 14.24 -5.39
CA GLY A 178 2.49 15.55 -5.26
C GLY A 178 2.07 16.33 -4.00
N GLN A 179 2.83 17.37 -3.73
CA GLN A 179 2.64 18.24 -2.56
C GLN A 179 1.31 19.01 -2.62
N ASP A 180 0.85 19.38 -3.81
CA ASP A 180 -0.35 20.21 -3.98
C ASP A 180 -1.60 19.47 -3.54
N LEU A 181 -1.76 18.19 -3.92
CA LEU A 181 -2.86 17.37 -3.40
C LEU A 181 -2.79 17.26 -1.87
N TYR A 182 -1.59 17.03 -1.32
CA TYR A 182 -1.46 16.90 0.13
C TYR A 182 -1.88 18.19 0.86
N ASN A 183 -1.48 19.37 0.38
CA ASN A 183 -1.87 20.67 0.92
C ASN A 183 -3.41 20.86 0.85
N ALA A 184 -4.02 20.43 -0.25
CA ALA A 184 -5.48 20.50 -0.41
C ALA A 184 -6.22 19.56 0.55
N LEU A 185 -5.66 18.35 0.82
CA LEU A 185 -6.19 17.45 1.85
C LEU A 185 -6.12 18.08 3.25
N GLU A 186 -5.02 18.74 3.60
CA GLU A 186 -4.89 19.47 4.87
C GLU A 186 -5.94 20.60 4.99
N ALA A 187 -6.11 21.38 3.92
CA ALA A 187 -7.12 22.45 3.88
C ALA A 187 -8.54 21.91 3.99
N ALA A 188 -8.88 20.81 3.31
CA ALA A 188 -10.17 20.17 3.39
C ALA A 188 -10.45 19.59 4.79
N ALA A 189 -9.46 18.95 5.40
CA ALA A 189 -9.58 18.38 6.74
C ALA A 189 -9.87 19.45 7.81
N ALA A 190 -9.37 20.67 7.63
CA ALA A 190 -9.62 21.79 8.55
C ALA A 190 -11.06 22.33 8.49
N GLN A 191 -11.87 21.90 7.50
CA GLN A 191 -13.27 22.34 7.30
C GLN A 191 -14.29 21.29 7.74
N LEU A 192 -13.83 20.09 8.14
CA LEU A 192 -14.65 18.96 8.59
C LEU A 192 -14.68 18.84 10.12
#